data_2a2ef6d8933eb2acce4021b5f3b8f9fd
#
_entry.id   2a2ef6d8933eb2acce4021b5f3b8f9fd
#
_cell.length_a   1.000
_cell.length_b   1.000
_cell.length_c   1.000
_cell.angle_alpha   90.00
_cell.angle_beta   90.00
_cell.angle_gamma   90.00
#
_symmetry.space_group_name_H-M   'P 1'
#
loop_
_entity.id
_entity.type
_entity.pdbx_description
1 polymer ?
#
loop_
_entity_poly.entity_id
_entity_poly.type
_entity_poly.pdbx_seq_one_letter_code
_entity_poly.pdbx_strand_id
1 'polypeptide(L)'
;MTTLLGIDLAGRTVLVAGGGPVAARRARAMADDGAHVRVVAPHVCEDLRDLVAASLRAPLRAPSPAGLRADGEVAPGGRVTWAPRDVRESDLEDAWLVLAATDDSGTNRDVAAWAAARRTWCVHAGAAHEGTARTPATTRSGDVLVGVVTDAPAVGVPADVRERRAADAAAERRGPDPRRARAVRDAIADHLRSGGADQRHHRPAPGGLGRVTLVGGGPGAVDLLTVRGRRALAEADVVVADRLGPVDVLDELAPGVEVIDVGKAPGNHPVPQHEINALLVEHAQRGRRVVRLKGGDPFVYGRGGEEVLACRAAGVPVDVVPGVSSALSVPALAGIPLTHRGTVAAFHVVSGHDGLDAAALAGVRDRTATLVVLMGVSQLARITAQALDAGADPALPVAIVENGSTPRQRVTRAPLGEVVERAAQVGVRAPALIVVGDVSAAGRLGPGPATVA
;
A
#
# COMPACT_ATOMS: atom_id res chain seq x y z
N MET A 1 -26.33 15.09 -14.73
CA MET A 1 -25.85 14.65 -13.39
C MET A 1 -26.08 13.15 -13.32
N THR A 2 -25.06 12.37 -12.97
CA THR A 2 -25.12 10.91 -12.89
C THR A 2 -25.08 10.49 -11.43
N THR A 3 -26.01 9.62 -11.01
CA THR A 3 -26.01 9.03 -9.66
C THR A 3 -25.34 7.66 -9.72
N LEU A 4 -24.41 7.38 -8.81
CA LEU A 4 -23.79 6.07 -8.68
C LEU A 4 -24.61 5.21 -7.73
N LEU A 5 -25.06 4.06 -8.21
CA LEU A 5 -25.83 3.08 -7.44
C LEU A 5 -25.15 1.70 -7.55
N GLY A 6 -25.17 0.94 -6.47
CA GLY A 6 -24.93 -0.49 -6.47
C GLY A 6 -26.22 -1.22 -6.81
N ILE A 7 -26.21 -2.06 -7.83
CA ILE A 7 -27.37 -2.88 -8.23
C ILE A 7 -27.05 -4.33 -7.90
N ASP A 8 -27.90 -4.97 -7.09
CA ASP A 8 -27.83 -6.41 -6.87
C ASP A 8 -28.50 -7.14 -8.04
N LEU A 9 -27.68 -7.81 -8.84
CA LEU A 9 -28.11 -8.56 -10.02
C LEU A 9 -28.23 -10.06 -9.77
N ALA A 10 -27.97 -10.55 -8.56
CA ALA A 10 -28.05 -11.97 -8.25
C ALA A 10 -29.45 -12.53 -8.54
N GLY A 11 -29.53 -13.56 -9.42
CA GLY A 11 -30.79 -14.13 -9.88
C GLY A 11 -31.67 -13.26 -10.79
N ARG A 12 -31.16 -12.09 -11.23
CA ARG A 12 -31.88 -11.18 -12.12
C ARG A 12 -31.51 -11.42 -13.57
N THR A 13 -32.45 -11.22 -14.49
CA THR A 13 -32.20 -11.34 -15.94
C THR A 13 -31.50 -10.08 -16.45
N VAL A 14 -30.35 -10.27 -17.11
CA VAL A 14 -29.62 -9.23 -17.84
C VAL A 14 -29.62 -9.60 -19.33
N LEU A 15 -30.10 -8.71 -20.17
CA LEU A 15 -30.03 -8.87 -21.64
C LEU A 15 -28.75 -8.27 -22.17
N VAL A 16 -28.04 -9.03 -22.98
CA VAL A 16 -26.89 -8.57 -23.75
C VAL A 16 -27.20 -8.68 -25.24
N ALA A 17 -27.45 -7.55 -25.90
CA ALA A 17 -27.59 -7.45 -27.34
C ALA A 17 -26.20 -7.27 -27.95
N GLY A 18 -25.72 -8.32 -28.66
CA GLY A 18 -24.41 -8.35 -29.29
C GLY A 18 -23.56 -9.56 -28.89
N GLY A 19 -22.67 -9.99 -29.79
CA GLY A 19 -21.86 -11.21 -29.64
C GLY A 19 -20.33 -10.99 -29.66
N GLY A 20 -19.87 -9.75 -29.71
CA GLY A 20 -18.45 -9.40 -29.82
C GLY A 20 -17.69 -9.45 -28.47
N PRO A 21 -16.38 -9.12 -28.47
CA PRO A 21 -15.54 -9.18 -27.27
C PRO A 21 -16.00 -8.26 -26.12
N VAL A 22 -16.65 -7.13 -26.45
CA VAL A 22 -17.23 -6.22 -25.46
C VAL A 22 -18.41 -6.89 -24.73
N ALA A 23 -19.29 -7.55 -25.49
CA ALA A 23 -20.41 -8.32 -24.95
C ALA A 23 -19.92 -9.48 -24.08
N ALA A 24 -18.89 -10.23 -24.54
CA ALA A 24 -18.29 -11.35 -23.79
C ALA A 24 -17.78 -10.91 -22.42
N ARG A 25 -16.96 -9.87 -22.38
CA ARG A 25 -16.40 -9.33 -21.12
C ARG A 25 -17.49 -8.86 -20.16
N ARG A 26 -18.53 -8.22 -20.68
CA ARG A 26 -19.66 -7.73 -19.88
C ARG A 26 -20.54 -8.86 -19.37
N ALA A 27 -20.86 -9.83 -20.24
CA ALA A 27 -21.63 -11.01 -19.89
C ALA A 27 -20.94 -11.80 -18.76
N ARG A 28 -19.62 -11.98 -18.86
CA ARG A 28 -18.83 -12.64 -17.80
C ARG A 28 -18.94 -11.91 -16.49
N ALA A 29 -18.69 -10.61 -16.46
CA ALA A 29 -18.74 -9.81 -15.22
C ALA A 29 -20.12 -9.89 -14.54
N MET A 30 -21.20 -9.82 -15.33
CA MET A 30 -22.58 -9.92 -14.79
C MET A 30 -22.89 -11.34 -14.28
N ALA A 31 -22.41 -12.37 -14.99
CA ALA A 31 -22.57 -13.75 -14.55
C ALA A 31 -21.77 -14.06 -13.26
N ASP A 32 -20.57 -13.51 -13.14
CA ASP A 32 -19.75 -13.62 -11.92
C ASP A 32 -20.44 -12.95 -10.72
N ASP A 33 -21.21 -11.88 -10.95
CA ASP A 33 -22.06 -11.22 -9.96
C ASP A 33 -23.41 -11.95 -9.74
N GLY A 34 -23.62 -13.16 -10.31
CA GLY A 34 -24.77 -14.01 -10.10
C GLY A 34 -25.98 -13.73 -11.00
N ALA A 35 -25.87 -12.86 -12.01
CA ALA A 35 -26.97 -12.55 -12.92
C ALA A 35 -27.28 -13.70 -13.90
N HIS A 36 -28.54 -13.83 -14.30
CA HIS A 36 -28.92 -14.65 -15.46
C HIS A 36 -28.76 -13.85 -16.73
N VAL A 37 -27.68 -14.10 -17.46
CA VAL A 37 -27.34 -13.36 -18.67
C VAL A 37 -27.94 -14.03 -19.90
N ARG A 38 -28.80 -13.32 -20.63
CA ARG A 38 -29.34 -13.72 -21.92
C ARG A 38 -28.64 -12.94 -23.01
N VAL A 39 -27.80 -13.63 -23.80
CA VAL A 39 -27.15 -13.06 -24.97
C VAL A 39 -28.02 -13.26 -26.19
N VAL A 40 -28.25 -12.20 -26.95
CA VAL A 40 -28.96 -12.26 -28.23
C VAL A 40 -28.08 -11.66 -29.30
N ALA A 41 -27.62 -12.49 -30.23
CA ALA A 41 -26.77 -12.11 -31.36
C ALA A 41 -26.76 -13.21 -32.41
N PRO A 42 -26.70 -12.89 -33.74
CA PRO A 42 -26.59 -13.91 -34.80
C PRO A 42 -25.33 -14.76 -34.63
N HIS A 43 -24.23 -14.13 -34.24
CA HIS A 43 -22.93 -14.77 -34.02
C HIS A 43 -22.31 -14.32 -32.70
N VAL A 44 -21.49 -15.19 -32.09
CA VAL A 44 -20.76 -14.87 -30.87
C VAL A 44 -19.27 -15.18 -31.05
N CYS A 45 -18.39 -14.37 -30.44
CA CYS A 45 -16.96 -14.64 -30.39
C CYS A 45 -16.65 -15.90 -29.55
N GLU A 46 -15.42 -16.39 -29.67
CA GLU A 46 -14.96 -17.60 -28.99
C GLU A 46 -15.13 -17.51 -27.47
N ASP A 47 -14.66 -16.42 -26.86
CA ASP A 47 -14.78 -16.19 -25.41
C ASP A 47 -16.23 -16.30 -24.89
N LEU A 48 -17.19 -15.80 -25.67
CA LEU A 48 -18.60 -15.82 -25.30
C LEU A 48 -19.21 -17.22 -25.51
N ARG A 49 -18.77 -17.94 -26.54
CA ARG A 49 -19.16 -19.32 -26.79
C ARG A 49 -18.70 -20.23 -25.64
N ASP A 50 -17.44 -20.04 -25.21
CA ASP A 50 -16.87 -20.78 -24.08
C ASP A 50 -17.61 -20.48 -22.76
N LEU A 51 -17.97 -19.23 -22.54
CA LEU A 51 -18.73 -18.81 -21.38
C LEU A 51 -20.12 -19.47 -21.32
N VAL A 52 -20.81 -19.52 -22.46
CA VAL A 52 -22.10 -20.22 -22.60
C VAL A 52 -21.93 -21.72 -22.35
N ALA A 53 -20.92 -22.36 -22.96
CA ALA A 53 -20.65 -23.78 -22.79
C ALA A 53 -20.30 -24.13 -21.34
N ALA A 54 -19.51 -23.31 -20.67
CA ALA A 54 -19.17 -23.48 -19.26
C ALA A 54 -20.42 -23.37 -18.36
N SER A 55 -21.29 -22.41 -18.66
CA SER A 55 -22.53 -22.20 -17.92
C SER A 55 -23.52 -23.39 -18.03
N LEU A 56 -23.52 -24.09 -19.16
CA LEU A 56 -24.36 -25.28 -19.36
C LEU A 56 -23.86 -26.52 -18.59
N ARG A 57 -22.57 -26.56 -18.27
CA ARG A 57 -21.94 -27.68 -17.53
C ARG A 57 -22.05 -27.53 -16.00
N ALA A 58 -22.29 -26.32 -15.52
CA ALA A 58 -22.42 -26.05 -14.09
C ALA A 58 -23.75 -26.63 -13.54
N PRO A 59 -23.74 -27.36 -12.40
CA PRO A 59 -24.97 -27.89 -11.82
C PRO A 59 -25.87 -26.72 -11.35
N LEU A 60 -27.18 -26.86 -11.61
CA LEU A 60 -28.21 -25.93 -11.12
C LEU A 60 -28.26 -25.99 -9.60
N ARG A 61 -27.70 -25.02 -8.92
CA ARG A 61 -27.94 -24.77 -7.50
C ARG A 61 -29.09 -23.76 -7.35
N ALA A 62 -30.08 -24.12 -6.53
CA ALA A 62 -31.21 -23.24 -6.24
C ALA A 62 -30.75 -21.90 -5.65
N PRO A 63 -31.41 -20.77 -6.02
CA PRO A 63 -31.08 -19.46 -5.48
C PRO A 63 -31.31 -19.45 -3.97
N SER A 64 -30.28 -19.06 -3.20
CA SER A 64 -30.43 -18.77 -1.78
C SER A 64 -31.10 -17.40 -1.61
N PRO A 65 -32.14 -17.24 -0.78
CA PRO A 65 -32.85 -15.99 -0.61
C PRO A 65 -32.09 -14.89 0.16
N ALA A 66 -30.83 -15.08 0.49
CA ALA A 66 -29.98 -14.13 1.21
C ALA A 66 -28.64 -13.94 0.47
N GLY A 67 -28.57 -12.91 -0.33
CA GLY A 67 -27.32 -12.47 -0.97
C GLY A 67 -26.38 -11.80 0.02
N LEU A 68 -25.66 -12.56 0.81
CA LEU A 68 -24.41 -12.25 1.51
C LEU A 68 -24.24 -13.32 2.59
N ARG A 69 -23.40 -14.32 2.32
CA ARG A 69 -22.99 -15.25 3.36
C ARG A 69 -21.83 -14.67 4.13
N ALA A 70 -21.90 -14.76 5.45
CA ALA A 70 -20.90 -14.33 6.43
C ALA A 70 -19.59 -15.15 6.40
N ASP A 71 -19.49 -16.15 5.52
CA ASP A 71 -18.45 -17.17 5.45
C ASP A 71 -17.58 -17.15 4.18
N GLY A 72 -17.71 -16.11 3.33
CA GLY A 72 -16.81 -15.92 2.18
C GLY A 72 -16.99 -16.91 1.02
N GLU A 73 -18.02 -17.75 1.02
CA GLU A 73 -18.32 -18.58 -0.15
C GLU A 73 -18.90 -17.74 -1.29
N VAL A 74 -18.26 -17.84 -2.46
CA VAL A 74 -18.71 -17.21 -3.72
C VAL A 74 -20.10 -17.76 -4.05
N ALA A 75 -21.07 -16.87 -4.24
CA ALA A 75 -22.40 -17.25 -4.74
C ALA A 75 -22.25 -18.04 -6.05
N PRO A 76 -23.06 -19.07 -6.31
CA PRO A 76 -22.96 -19.83 -7.55
C PRO A 76 -23.11 -18.88 -8.73
N GLY A 77 -22.17 -18.92 -9.67
CA GLY A 77 -22.12 -18.03 -10.85
C GLY A 77 -23.46 -18.03 -11.58
N GLY A 78 -23.82 -16.87 -12.11
CA GLY A 78 -25.05 -16.71 -12.87
C GLY A 78 -25.03 -17.56 -14.14
N ARG A 79 -26.19 -17.82 -14.70
CA ARG A 79 -26.33 -18.60 -15.93
C ARG A 79 -26.20 -17.71 -17.15
N VAL A 80 -25.43 -18.14 -18.17
CA VAL A 80 -25.34 -17.48 -19.47
C VAL A 80 -26.02 -18.35 -20.53
N THR A 81 -26.95 -17.76 -21.27
CA THR A 81 -27.64 -18.39 -22.42
C THR A 81 -27.43 -17.56 -23.67
N TRP A 82 -27.53 -18.20 -24.84
CA TRP A 82 -27.38 -17.54 -26.14
C TRP A 82 -28.51 -17.93 -27.09
N ALA A 83 -29.12 -16.90 -27.73
CA ALA A 83 -30.08 -17.02 -28.79
C ALA A 83 -29.44 -16.56 -30.12
N PRO A 84 -29.22 -17.47 -31.11
CA PRO A 84 -28.51 -17.16 -32.36
C PRO A 84 -29.44 -16.45 -33.37
N ARG A 85 -29.78 -15.21 -33.10
CA ARG A 85 -30.64 -14.36 -33.93
C ARG A 85 -30.46 -12.89 -33.56
N ASP A 86 -31.02 -12.01 -34.38
CA ASP A 86 -31.10 -10.59 -34.09
C ASP A 86 -31.98 -10.31 -32.86
N VAL A 87 -31.64 -9.24 -32.12
CA VAL A 87 -32.38 -8.78 -30.96
C VAL A 87 -33.72 -8.18 -31.39
N ARG A 88 -34.74 -8.41 -30.58
CA ARG A 88 -36.11 -7.89 -30.78
C ARG A 88 -36.57 -7.18 -29.51
N GLU A 89 -37.56 -6.29 -29.67
CA GLU A 89 -38.15 -5.56 -28.60
C GLU A 89 -38.70 -6.48 -27.48
N SER A 90 -39.27 -7.63 -27.83
CA SER A 90 -39.80 -8.63 -26.87
C SER A 90 -38.69 -9.26 -25.98
N ASP A 91 -37.44 -9.19 -26.38
CA ASP A 91 -36.33 -9.72 -25.58
C ASP A 91 -36.09 -8.93 -24.27
N LEU A 92 -36.69 -7.75 -24.15
CA LEU A 92 -36.51 -6.89 -22.99
C LEU A 92 -37.57 -7.10 -21.88
N GLU A 93 -38.59 -7.96 -22.10
CA GLU A 93 -39.78 -8.05 -21.25
C GLU A 93 -39.47 -8.31 -19.77
N ASP A 94 -38.51 -9.17 -19.49
CA ASP A 94 -38.11 -9.57 -18.12
C ASP A 94 -36.72 -9.06 -17.70
N ALA A 95 -36.11 -8.21 -18.52
CA ALA A 95 -34.76 -7.72 -18.28
C ALA A 95 -34.73 -6.59 -17.24
N TRP A 96 -33.88 -6.73 -16.22
CA TRP A 96 -33.60 -5.67 -15.24
C TRP A 96 -32.55 -4.68 -15.75
N LEU A 97 -31.64 -5.16 -16.57
CA LEU A 97 -30.58 -4.38 -17.19
C LEU A 97 -30.37 -4.86 -18.62
N VAL A 98 -30.15 -3.92 -19.52
CA VAL A 98 -29.85 -4.18 -20.93
C VAL A 98 -28.48 -3.64 -21.28
N LEU A 99 -27.71 -4.41 -22.02
CA LEU A 99 -26.43 -4.00 -22.59
C LEU A 99 -26.56 -3.98 -24.11
N ALA A 100 -26.60 -2.79 -24.72
CA ALA A 100 -26.57 -2.61 -26.17
C ALA A 100 -25.10 -2.55 -26.63
N ALA A 101 -24.61 -3.67 -27.18
CA ALA A 101 -23.19 -3.88 -27.51
C ALA A 101 -23.01 -4.61 -28.85
N THR A 102 -23.88 -4.32 -29.83
CA THR A 102 -23.70 -4.76 -31.21
C THR A 102 -22.71 -3.86 -31.94
N ASP A 103 -22.25 -4.26 -33.11
CA ASP A 103 -21.44 -3.47 -34.03
C ASP A 103 -22.29 -2.48 -34.87
N ASP A 104 -23.62 -2.67 -34.93
CA ASP A 104 -24.55 -1.74 -35.57
C ASP A 104 -25.08 -0.68 -34.60
N SER A 105 -24.74 0.57 -34.88
CA SER A 105 -25.18 1.72 -34.07
C SER A 105 -26.69 1.99 -34.15
N GLY A 106 -27.36 1.58 -35.23
CA GLY A 106 -28.81 1.67 -35.37
C GLY A 106 -29.52 0.75 -34.39
N THR A 107 -29.17 -0.54 -34.44
CA THR A 107 -29.68 -1.56 -33.50
C THR A 107 -29.44 -1.17 -32.03
N ASN A 108 -28.25 -0.63 -31.70
CA ASN A 108 -27.96 -0.20 -30.33
C ASN A 108 -28.87 0.96 -29.87
N ARG A 109 -29.21 1.90 -30.76
CA ARG A 109 -30.18 2.99 -30.47
C ARG A 109 -31.59 2.46 -30.30
N ASP A 110 -32.02 1.52 -31.15
CA ASP A 110 -33.32 0.90 -31.02
C ASP A 110 -33.46 0.15 -29.70
N VAL A 111 -32.48 -0.65 -29.32
CA VAL A 111 -32.40 -1.34 -28.01
C VAL A 111 -32.48 -0.35 -26.86
N ALA A 112 -31.77 0.78 -26.93
CA ALA A 112 -31.79 1.82 -25.89
C ALA A 112 -33.18 2.49 -25.82
N ALA A 113 -33.82 2.76 -26.96
CA ALA A 113 -35.18 3.30 -27.04
C ALA A 113 -36.24 2.34 -26.45
N TRP A 114 -36.17 1.04 -26.81
CA TRP A 114 -37.05 0.01 -26.25
C TRP A 114 -36.87 -0.13 -24.73
N ALA A 115 -35.63 -0.08 -24.24
CA ALA A 115 -35.34 -0.12 -22.81
C ALA A 115 -35.92 1.11 -22.09
N ALA A 116 -35.74 2.31 -22.65
CA ALA A 116 -36.29 3.55 -22.09
C ALA A 116 -37.84 3.53 -22.01
N ALA A 117 -38.50 3.04 -23.08
CA ALA A 117 -39.97 2.88 -23.12
C ALA A 117 -40.49 1.95 -22.01
N ARG A 118 -39.69 0.95 -21.62
CA ARG A 118 -40.00 -0.03 -20.56
C ARG A 118 -39.48 0.39 -19.18
N ARG A 119 -38.87 1.57 -19.05
CA ARG A 119 -38.19 2.03 -17.82
C ARG A 119 -37.12 1.05 -17.32
N THR A 120 -36.49 0.34 -18.23
CA THR A 120 -35.41 -0.59 -17.95
C THR A 120 -34.06 0.13 -18.10
N TRP A 121 -33.11 -0.14 -17.23
CA TRP A 121 -31.76 0.44 -17.35
C TRP A 121 -31.05 -0.10 -18.58
N CYS A 122 -30.47 0.80 -19.38
CA CYS A 122 -29.71 0.43 -20.57
C CYS A 122 -28.31 1.04 -20.58
N VAL A 123 -27.29 0.20 -20.71
CA VAL A 123 -25.92 0.62 -20.97
C VAL A 123 -25.63 0.51 -22.45
N HIS A 124 -25.38 1.64 -23.11
CA HIS A 124 -24.99 1.69 -24.53
C HIS A 124 -23.46 1.66 -24.63
N ALA A 125 -22.88 0.60 -25.24
CA ALA A 125 -21.44 0.36 -25.24
C ALA A 125 -20.63 1.37 -26.09
N GLY A 126 -21.22 1.86 -27.20
CA GLY A 126 -20.56 2.80 -28.11
C GLY A 126 -20.87 4.27 -27.85
N ALA A 127 -22.04 4.59 -27.28
CA ALA A 127 -22.50 5.95 -27.05
C ALA A 127 -23.14 6.09 -25.66
N ALA A 128 -22.32 6.34 -24.64
CA ALA A 128 -22.76 6.37 -23.25
C ALA A 128 -23.86 7.42 -22.95
N HIS A 129 -24.04 8.43 -23.81
CA HIS A 129 -25.08 9.45 -23.68
C HIS A 129 -26.44 9.00 -24.19
N GLU A 130 -26.49 7.95 -25.01
CA GLU A 130 -27.73 7.34 -25.53
C GLU A 130 -28.28 6.27 -24.57
N GLY A 131 -27.50 5.83 -23.59
CA GLY A 131 -27.94 4.91 -22.53
C GLY A 131 -28.47 5.61 -21.29
N THR A 132 -29.35 4.93 -20.55
CA THR A 132 -29.90 5.42 -19.25
C THR A 132 -29.01 5.02 -18.07
N ALA A 133 -28.07 4.11 -18.27
CA ALA A 133 -27.11 3.64 -17.26
C ALA A 133 -25.68 3.65 -17.80
N ARG A 134 -24.70 3.71 -16.90
CA ARG A 134 -23.27 3.66 -17.23
C ARG A 134 -22.58 2.65 -16.35
N THR A 135 -21.67 1.87 -16.93
CA THR A 135 -20.85 0.96 -16.14
C THR A 135 -19.66 1.71 -15.57
N PRO A 136 -19.48 1.75 -14.24
CA PRO A 136 -18.32 2.35 -13.63
C PRO A 136 -17.04 1.56 -13.94
N ALA A 137 -15.89 2.22 -13.83
CA ALA A 137 -14.62 1.54 -13.65
C ALA A 137 -14.57 1.05 -12.20
N THR A 138 -14.51 -0.27 -11.98
CA THR A 138 -14.58 -0.85 -10.64
C THR A 138 -13.26 -1.45 -10.19
N THR A 139 -13.01 -1.43 -8.89
CA THR A 139 -11.99 -2.22 -8.21
C THR A 139 -12.54 -2.75 -6.90
N ARG A 140 -12.01 -3.90 -6.44
CA ARG A 140 -12.40 -4.50 -5.17
C ARG A 140 -11.17 -4.61 -4.27
N SER A 141 -11.35 -4.31 -2.98
CA SER A 141 -10.35 -4.51 -1.95
C SER A 141 -11.06 -5.08 -0.71
N GLY A 142 -10.80 -6.35 -0.42
CA GLY A 142 -11.59 -7.09 0.57
C GLY A 142 -13.07 -7.14 0.16
N ASP A 143 -13.95 -6.71 1.06
CA ASP A 143 -15.39 -6.58 0.88
C ASP A 143 -15.83 -5.20 0.31
N VAL A 144 -14.89 -4.25 0.16
CA VAL A 144 -15.17 -2.92 -0.38
C VAL A 144 -15.12 -2.95 -1.91
N LEU A 145 -16.23 -2.56 -2.54
CA LEU A 145 -16.33 -2.32 -3.98
C LEU A 145 -16.29 -0.82 -4.27
N VAL A 146 -15.32 -0.38 -5.05
CA VAL A 146 -15.19 1.02 -5.48
C VAL A 146 -15.57 1.14 -6.94
N GLY A 147 -16.49 2.05 -7.25
CA GLY A 147 -16.89 2.39 -8.61
C GLY A 147 -16.55 3.85 -8.93
N VAL A 148 -15.97 4.10 -10.10
CA VAL A 148 -15.62 5.44 -10.58
C VAL A 148 -16.31 5.69 -11.92
N VAL A 149 -17.07 6.76 -11.99
CA VAL A 149 -17.65 7.29 -13.25
C VAL A 149 -17.17 8.73 -13.43
N THR A 150 -16.98 9.12 -14.67
CA THR A 150 -16.80 10.53 -15.02
C THR A 150 -18.11 11.07 -15.55
N ASP A 151 -18.55 12.23 -15.06
CA ASP A 151 -19.72 12.92 -15.57
C ASP A 151 -19.32 13.94 -16.64
N ALA A 152 -20.26 14.31 -17.51
CA ALA A 152 -20.08 15.47 -18.36
C ALA A 152 -20.05 16.74 -17.48
N PRO A 153 -19.23 17.76 -17.80
CA PRO A 153 -19.25 19.01 -17.04
C PRO A 153 -20.66 19.57 -16.98
N ALA A 154 -21.08 19.98 -15.77
CA ALA A 154 -22.41 20.52 -15.56
C ALA A 154 -22.66 21.71 -16.50
N VAL A 155 -23.77 21.69 -17.22
CA VAL A 155 -24.25 22.82 -18.02
C VAL A 155 -24.72 23.89 -17.02
N GLY A 156 -23.86 24.86 -16.70
CA GLY A 156 -24.18 25.87 -15.68
C GLY A 156 -23.03 26.86 -15.38
N VAL A 157 -21.99 26.89 -16.22
CA VAL A 157 -20.95 27.94 -16.12
C VAL A 157 -21.51 29.25 -16.68
N PRO A 158 -21.40 30.40 -15.98
CA PRO A 158 -21.87 31.69 -16.45
C PRO A 158 -21.31 32.06 -17.85
N ALA A 159 -22.11 32.80 -18.63
CA ALA A 159 -21.81 33.08 -20.04
C ALA A 159 -20.49 33.85 -20.28
N ASP A 160 -20.06 34.64 -19.31
CA ASP A 160 -18.81 35.41 -19.32
C ASP A 160 -17.53 34.52 -19.27
N VAL A 161 -17.64 33.31 -18.71
CA VAL A 161 -16.57 32.32 -18.69
C VAL A 161 -16.56 31.50 -19.99
N ARG A 162 -17.71 31.44 -20.70
CA ARG A 162 -17.82 30.72 -21.99
C ARG A 162 -17.06 31.41 -23.12
N GLU A 163 -17.00 32.71 -23.14
CA GLU A 163 -16.33 33.48 -24.22
C GLU A 163 -14.80 33.38 -24.14
N ARG A 164 -14.23 33.27 -22.96
CA ARG A 164 -12.78 33.03 -22.78
C ARG A 164 -12.33 31.61 -23.13
N ARG A 165 -13.28 30.66 -23.14
CA ARG A 165 -13.03 29.24 -23.44
C ARG A 165 -13.45 28.83 -24.86
N ALA A 166 -13.88 29.75 -25.69
CA ALA A 166 -14.27 29.45 -27.07
C ALA A 166 -13.08 28.90 -27.92
N ALA A 167 -11.85 29.25 -27.57
CA ALA A 167 -10.64 28.68 -28.19
C ALA A 167 -10.34 27.24 -27.70
N ASP A 168 -10.75 26.87 -26.47
CA ASP A 168 -10.62 25.53 -25.90
C ASP A 168 -11.87 24.66 -26.15
N ALA A 169 -12.93 25.20 -26.72
CA ALA A 169 -14.24 24.57 -26.93
C ALA A 169 -14.19 23.34 -27.85
N ALA A 170 -13.14 23.16 -28.63
CA ALA A 170 -12.88 21.89 -29.36
C ALA A 170 -12.40 20.75 -28.43
N ALA A 171 -11.79 21.09 -27.28
CA ALA A 171 -11.37 20.14 -26.25
C ALA A 171 -12.48 19.82 -25.24
N GLU A 172 -13.47 20.69 -25.06
CA GLU A 172 -14.54 20.59 -24.05
C GLU A 172 -15.78 19.78 -24.48
N ARG A 173 -15.86 19.29 -25.73
CA ARG A 173 -16.87 18.30 -26.12
C ARG A 173 -16.51 16.88 -25.70
N ARG A 174 -15.75 16.73 -24.63
CA ARG A 174 -15.47 15.41 -24.06
C ARG A 174 -16.64 15.00 -23.16
N GLY A 175 -17.44 14.08 -23.68
CA GLY A 175 -18.36 13.30 -22.87
C GLY A 175 -17.61 12.54 -21.75
N PRO A 176 -18.27 11.63 -21.03
CA PRO A 176 -17.64 10.83 -19.98
C PRO A 176 -16.32 10.23 -20.48
N ASP A 177 -15.23 10.45 -19.74
CA ASP A 177 -13.90 9.95 -20.10
C ASP A 177 -13.59 8.63 -19.37
N PRO A 178 -13.73 7.47 -20.06
CA PRO A 178 -13.47 6.16 -19.46
C PRO A 178 -11.98 5.95 -19.08
N ARG A 179 -11.05 6.65 -19.75
CA ARG A 179 -9.62 6.56 -19.44
C ARG A 179 -9.32 7.25 -18.12
N ARG A 180 -9.89 8.44 -17.91
CA ARG A 180 -9.77 9.17 -16.65
C ARG A 180 -10.45 8.39 -15.49
N ALA A 181 -11.63 7.81 -15.72
CA ALA A 181 -12.29 6.98 -14.72
C ALA A 181 -11.41 5.79 -14.29
N ARG A 182 -10.74 5.13 -15.25
CA ARG A 182 -9.81 4.04 -14.96
C ARG A 182 -8.59 4.52 -14.19
N ALA A 183 -7.96 5.62 -14.59
CA ALA A 183 -6.77 6.16 -13.92
C ALA A 183 -7.09 6.52 -12.46
N VAL A 184 -8.23 7.15 -12.19
CA VAL A 184 -8.67 7.45 -10.83
C VAL A 184 -8.98 6.18 -10.03
N ARG A 185 -9.66 5.20 -10.64
CA ARG A 185 -9.91 3.89 -10.04
C ARG A 185 -8.60 3.20 -9.66
N ASP A 186 -7.58 3.22 -10.56
CA ASP A 186 -6.29 2.58 -10.32
C ASP A 186 -5.54 3.27 -9.17
N ALA A 187 -5.55 4.60 -9.11
CA ALA A 187 -4.97 5.36 -8.01
C ALA A 187 -5.65 5.04 -6.67
N ILE A 188 -6.98 4.94 -6.64
CA ILE A 188 -7.72 4.51 -5.43
C ILE A 188 -7.35 3.08 -5.05
N ALA A 189 -7.28 2.16 -6.04
CA ALA A 189 -6.89 0.78 -5.80
C ALA A 189 -5.47 0.66 -5.23
N ASP A 190 -4.54 1.48 -5.71
CA ASP A 190 -3.18 1.56 -5.19
C ASP A 190 -3.15 2.08 -3.76
N HIS A 191 -3.91 3.13 -3.47
CA HIS A 191 -4.05 3.68 -2.12
C HIS A 191 -4.61 2.64 -1.14
N LEU A 192 -5.69 1.93 -1.50
CA LEU A 192 -6.26 0.87 -0.66
C LEU A 192 -5.27 -0.30 -0.48
N ARG A 193 -4.56 -0.70 -1.55
CA ARG A 193 -3.56 -1.78 -1.48
C ARG A 193 -2.34 -1.42 -0.65
N SER A 194 -1.94 -0.17 -0.64
CA SER A 194 -0.83 0.33 0.18
C SER A 194 -1.20 0.51 1.67
N GLY A 195 -2.47 0.29 2.04
CA GLY A 195 -2.94 0.48 3.42
C GLY A 195 -3.22 1.93 3.77
N GLY A 196 -3.51 2.77 2.77
CA GLY A 196 -3.87 4.18 2.98
C GLY A 196 -5.26 4.40 3.58
N ALA A 197 -6.05 3.34 3.79
CA ALA A 197 -7.34 3.42 4.44
C ALA A 197 -7.62 2.16 5.28
N ASP A 198 -8.24 2.34 6.43
CA ASP A 198 -8.77 1.24 7.23
C ASP A 198 -9.97 0.60 6.52
N GLN A 199 -9.85 -0.69 6.23
CA GLN A 199 -10.89 -1.49 5.56
C GLN A 199 -11.58 -2.46 6.52
N ARG A 200 -11.36 -2.36 7.82
CA ARG A 200 -11.99 -3.25 8.82
C ARG A 200 -13.48 -2.97 8.94
N HIS A 201 -14.23 -4.02 9.19
CA HIS A 201 -15.52 -3.86 9.84
C HIS A 201 -15.32 -3.31 11.26
N HIS A 202 -15.81 -2.11 11.54
CA HIS A 202 -15.76 -1.47 12.85
C HIS A 202 -16.69 -2.17 13.85
N ARG A 203 -16.47 -3.45 14.09
CA ARG A 203 -17.10 -4.16 15.20
C ARG A 203 -15.99 -4.83 16.01
N PRO A 204 -15.67 -4.33 17.22
CA PRO A 204 -14.93 -5.12 18.17
C PRO A 204 -15.69 -6.43 18.33
N ALA A 205 -15.04 -7.57 18.12
CA ALA A 205 -15.64 -8.85 18.50
C ALA A 205 -15.93 -8.78 20.00
N PRO A 206 -17.18 -8.93 20.45
CA PRO A 206 -17.49 -8.85 21.87
C PRO A 206 -16.69 -9.93 22.60
N GLY A 207 -15.75 -9.56 23.49
CA GLY A 207 -15.03 -10.44 24.40
C GLY A 207 -13.90 -11.27 23.81
N GLY A 208 -13.40 -10.97 22.60
CA GLY A 208 -12.24 -11.63 22.00
C GLY A 208 -10.90 -11.05 22.48
N LEU A 209 -9.87 -11.89 22.57
CA LEU A 209 -8.49 -11.48 22.77
C LEU A 209 -8.01 -10.72 21.50
N GLY A 210 -7.38 -9.55 21.68
CA GLY A 210 -6.77 -8.78 20.61
C GLY A 210 -5.45 -9.39 20.14
N ARG A 211 -4.62 -8.59 19.47
CA ARG A 211 -3.29 -8.99 18.99
C ARG A 211 -2.29 -7.85 19.10
N VAL A 212 -1.03 -8.20 19.11
CA VAL A 212 0.08 -7.24 18.98
C VAL A 212 0.76 -7.46 17.64
N THR A 213 1.08 -6.37 16.92
CA THR A 213 1.92 -6.43 15.71
C THR A 213 3.12 -5.52 15.93
N LEU A 214 4.32 -6.09 15.99
CA LEU A 214 5.55 -5.32 15.97
C LEU A 214 5.83 -4.87 14.54
N VAL A 215 5.93 -3.58 14.30
CA VAL A 215 6.15 -3.01 12.97
C VAL A 215 7.48 -2.27 12.95
N GLY A 216 8.38 -2.71 12.08
CA GLY A 216 9.57 -1.96 11.74
C GLY A 216 9.21 -0.77 10.84
N GLY A 217 9.41 0.43 11.34
CA GLY A 217 9.07 1.68 10.67
C GLY A 217 10.13 2.17 9.69
N GLY A 218 11.25 1.47 9.55
CA GLY A 218 12.33 1.94 8.68
C GLY A 218 13.18 3.06 9.34
N PRO A 219 14.03 3.72 8.57
CA PRO A 219 15.00 4.70 9.08
C PRO A 219 14.41 6.07 9.45
N GLY A 220 13.13 6.32 9.14
CA GLY A 220 12.45 7.58 9.44
C GLY A 220 11.55 8.11 8.33
N ALA A 221 11.90 7.94 7.06
CA ALA A 221 11.05 8.35 5.95
C ALA A 221 9.82 7.44 5.81
N VAL A 222 8.63 8.03 5.62
CA VAL A 222 7.35 7.31 5.56
C VAL A 222 7.25 6.38 4.34
N ASP A 223 7.88 6.74 3.23
CA ASP A 223 7.93 5.95 2.00
C ASP A 223 8.82 4.70 2.10
N LEU A 224 9.65 4.61 3.15
CA LEU A 224 10.45 3.41 3.48
C LEU A 224 9.73 2.47 4.47
N LEU A 225 8.54 2.80 4.89
CA LEU A 225 7.66 1.89 5.62
C LEU A 225 7.16 0.80 4.67
N THR A 226 7.21 -0.46 5.11
CA THR A 226 6.70 -1.55 4.28
C THR A 226 5.17 -1.43 4.10
N VAL A 227 4.65 -1.89 2.95
CA VAL A 227 3.20 -1.94 2.69
C VAL A 227 2.45 -2.69 3.79
N ARG A 228 3.02 -3.80 4.30
CA ARG A 228 2.44 -4.55 5.41
C ARG A 228 2.42 -3.74 6.71
N GLY A 229 3.48 -2.99 7.00
CA GLY A 229 3.55 -2.10 8.16
C GLY A 229 2.50 -1.00 8.11
N ARG A 230 2.35 -0.37 6.93
CA ARG A 230 1.34 0.66 6.72
C ARG A 230 -0.10 0.13 6.91
N ARG A 231 -0.39 -1.07 6.40
CA ARG A 231 -1.68 -1.73 6.64
C ARG A 231 -1.93 -2.03 8.11
N ALA A 232 -0.92 -2.53 8.82
CA ALA A 232 -1.06 -2.80 10.24
C ALA A 232 -1.36 -1.52 11.04
N LEU A 233 -0.73 -0.38 10.68
CA LEU A 233 -1.01 0.92 11.27
C LEU A 233 -2.43 1.42 10.95
N ALA A 234 -2.88 1.31 9.70
CA ALA A 234 -4.23 1.67 9.30
C ALA A 234 -5.31 0.86 10.03
N GLU A 235 -4.97 -0.36 10.45
CA GLU A 235 -5.85 -1.27 11.19
C GLU A 235 -5.69 -1.21 12.72
N ALA A 236 -4.84 -0.36 13.26
CA ALA A 236 -4.58 -0.30 14.68
C ALA A 236 -5.73 0.37 15.47
N ASP A 237 -6.00 -0.13 16.68
CA ASP A 237 -6.80 0.55 17.67
C ASP A 237 -5.90 1.36 18.62
N VAL A 238 -4.65 0.88 18.81
CA VAL A 238 -3.62 1.50 19.63
C VAL A 238 -2.27 1.38 18.93
N VAL A 239 -1.53 2.49 18.87
CA VAL A 239 -0.15 2.52 18.38
C VAL A 239 0.77 2.93 19.52
N VAL A 240 1.66 2.01 19.92
CA VAL A 240 2.74 2.29 20.88
C VAL A 240 3.99 2.60 20.08
N ALA A 241 4.40 3.85 20.02
CA ALA A 241 5.48 4.34 19.17
C ALA A 241 6.69 4.84 19.98
N ASP A 242 7.89 4.69 19.42
CA ASP A 242 9.08 5.42 19.82
C ASP A 242 9.43 6.51 18.80
N ARG A 243 10.32 7.44 19.17
CA ARG A 243 10.66 8.61 18.33
C ARG A 243 11.64 8.33 17.20
N LEU A 244 12.15 7.11 17.10
CA LEU A 244 13.11 6.73 16.04
C LEU A 244 12.43 6.18 14.79
N GLY A 245 11.14 5.93 14.86
CA GLY A 245 10.31 5.52 13.71
C GLY A 245 9.83 6.71 12.87
N PRO A 246 9.09 6.45 11.80
CA PRO A 246 8.49 7.47 10.95
C PRO A 246 7.29 8.12 11.67
N VAL A 247 7.57 9.06 12.58
CA VAL A 247 6.52 9.72 13.39
C VAL A 247 5.48 10.43 12.54
N ASP A 248 5.86 10.91 11.35
CA ASP A 248 4.95 11.59 10.43
C ASP A 248 3.80 10.68 9.94
N VAL A 249 3.97 9.35 9.98
CA VAL A 249 2.89 8.40 9.64
C VAL A 249 1.77 8.40 10.68
N LEU A 250 2.04 8.88 11.89
CA LEU A 250 1.03 8.95 12.96
C LEU A 250 -0.06 9.99 12.64
N ASP A 251 0.26 11.00 11.83
CA ASP A 251 -0.69 12.02 11.37
C ASP A 251 -1.67 11.45 10.31
N GLU A 252 -1.34 10.30 9.72
CA GLU A 252 -2.19 9.62 8.73
C GLU A 252 -3.17 8.63 9.38
N LEU A 253 -3.10 8.42 10.69
CA LEU A 253 -3.94 7.45 11.40
C LEU A 253 -5.41 7.92 11.43
N ALA A 254 -6.32 6.94 11.42
CA ALA A 254 -7.75 7.22 11.51
C ALA A 254 -8.10 7.94 12.83
N PRO A 255 -9.07 8.86 12.84
CA PRO A 255 -9.57 9.46 14.07
C PRO A 255 -10.03 8.39 15.07
N GLY A 256 -9.54 8.45 16.29
CA GLY A 256 -9.87 7.48 17.36
C GLY A 256 -8.83 6.39 17.60
N VAL A 257 -7.76 6.34 16.82
CA VAL A 257 -6.58 5.52 17.15
C VAL A 257 -5.86 6.15 18.32
N GLU A 258 -5.65 5.39 19.39
CA GLU A 258 -4.90 5.85 20.58
C GLU A 258 -3.40 5.74 20.28
N VAL A 259 -2.67 6.84 20.41
CA VAL A 259 -1.20 6.87 20.24
C VAL A 259 -0.52 7.03 21.59
N ILE A 260 0.35 6.09 21.94
CA ILE A 260 1.13 6.08 23.18
C ILE A 260 2.60 6.25 22.83
N ASP A 261 3.17 7.42 23.16
CA ASP A 261 4.60 7.71 22.97
C ASP A 261 5.41 7.13 24.14
N VAL A 262 6.25 6.13 23.86
CA VAL A 262 7.18 5.52 24.83
C VAL A 262 8.64 5.93 24.56
N GLY A 263 8.86 6.89 23.68
CA GLY A 263 10.17 7.43 23.34
C GLY A 263 10.72 8.35 24.44
N LYS A 264 12.03 8.59 24.39
CA LYS A 264 12.72 9.51 25.32
C LYS A 264 12.32 10.95 25.02
N ALA A 265 11.68 11.66 25.92
CA ALA A 265 11.55 13.12 25.90
C ALA A 265 12.70 13.78 26.64
N PRO A 266 13.16 15.00 26.23
CA PRO A 266 14.02 15.80 27.07
C PRO A 266 13.34 16.06 28.43
N GLY A 267 13.97 15.64 29.51
CA GLY A 267 13.42 15.80 30.90
C GLY A 267 12.52 14.65 31.39
N ASN A 268 12.15 13.67 30.57
CA ASN A 268 11.43 12.46 30.99
C ASN A 268 12.36 11.25 31.00
N HIS A 269 12.26 10.43 32.04
CA HIS A 269 12.92 9.12 32.06
C HIS A 269 12.36 8.24 30.96
N PRO A 270 13.21 7.45 30.27
CA PRO A 270 12.72 6.49 29.27
C PRO A 270 11.77 5.49 29.94
N VAL A 271 10.64 5.19 29.33
CA VAL A 271 9.75 4.14 29.81
C VAL A 271 10.53 2.82 29.86
N PRO A 272 10.61 2.15 31.00
CA PRO A 272 11.32 0.88 31.15
C PRO A 272 10.73 -0.19 30.23
N GLN A 273 11.55 -1.11 29.69
CA GLN A 273 11.09 -2.12 28.73
C GLN A 273 9.94 -2.99 29.29
N HIS A 274 9.98 -3.32 30.57
CA HIS A 274 8.91 -4.12 31.20
C HIS A 274 7.57 -3.38 31.24
N GLU A 275 7.55 -2.07 31.35
CA GLU A 275 6.33 -1.26 31.25
C GLU A 275 5.80 -1.20 29.83
N ILE A 276 6.69 -1.08 28.83
CA ILE A 276 6.30 -1.18 27.40
C ILE A 276 5.67 -2.55 27.15
N ASN A 277 6.30 -3.63 27.62
CA ASN A 277 5.77 -4.97 27.48
C ASN A 277 4.39 -5.12 28.13
N ALA A 278 4.20 -4.55 29.33
CA ALA A 278 2.93 -4.57 30.03
C ALA A 278 1.84 -3.81 29.27
N LEU A 279 2.15 -2.62 28.73
CA LEU A 279 1.22 -1.85 27.89
C LEU A 279 0.72 -2.67 26.69
N LEU A 280 1.64 -3.32 25.96
CA LEU A 280 1.28 -4.13 24.78
C LEU A 280 0.30 -5.25 25.16
N VAL A 281 0.61 -5.98 26.24
CA VAL A 281 -0.20 -7.10 26.73
C VAL A 281 -1.57 -6.62 27.23
N GLU A 282 -1.61 -5.55 28.04
CA GLU A 282 -2.83 -5.00 28.62
C GLU A 282 -3.83 -4.56 27.55
N HIS A 283 -3.37 -3.80 26.54
CA HIS A 283 -4.25 -3.37 25.47
C HIS A 283 -4.76 -4.54 24.62
N ALA A 284 -3.91 -5.52 24.34
CA ALA A 284 -4.34 -6.71 23.60
C ALA A 284 -5.32 -7.58 24.38
N GLN A 285 -5.16 -7.72 25.70
CA GLN A 285 -6.12 -8.43 26.55
C GLN A 285 -7.49 -7.75 26.62
N ARG A 286 -7.56 -6.44 26.37
CA ARG A 286 -8.82 -5.70 26.19
C ARG A 286 -9.46 -5.87 24.80
N GLY A 287 -8.96 -6.79 23.98
CA GLY A 287 -9.49 -7.09 22.64
C GLY A 287 -8.98 -6.15 21.55
N ARG A 288 -8.01 -5.26 21.84
CA ARG A 288 -7.51 -4.26 20.89
C ARG A 288 -6.44 -4.81 19.94
N ARG A 289 -6.37 -4.26 18.74
CA ARG A 289 -5.26 -4.45 17.81
C ARG A 289 -4.19 -3.43 18.11
N VAL A 290 -3.10 -3.88 18.69
CA VAL A 290 -1.99 -3.05 19.14
C VAL A 290 -0.88 -3.11 18.11
N VAL A 291 -0.44 -1.97 17.61
CA VAL A 291 0.78 -1.84 16.82
C VAL A 291 1.89 -1.28 17.69
N ARG A 292 3.01 -2.00 17.78
CA ARG A 292 4.25 -1.49 18.33
C ARG A 292 5.11 -0.99 17.17
N LEU A 293 5.11 0.33 16.92
CA LEU A 293 5.92 0.97 15.89
C LEU A 293 7.33 1.25 16.41
N LYS A 294 8.35 0.72 15.71
CA LYS A 294 9.76 0.78 16.11
C LYS A 294 10.60 1.38 14.98
N GLY A 295 11.60 2.17 15.29
CA GLY A 295 12.59 2.62 14.29
C GLY A 295 13.38 1.45 13.70
N GLY A 296 13.72 1.50 12.43
CA GLY A 296 14.46 0.46 11.73
C GLY A 296 13.70 -0.86 11.64
N ASP A 297 14.35 -1.96 12.03
CA ASP A 297 13.78 -3.30 12.13
C ASP A 297 13.58 -3.70 13.60
N PRO A 298 12.47 -4.37 13.97
CA PRO A 298 12.18 -4.72 15.37
C PRO A 298 13.25 -5.61 16.03
N PHE A 299 13.95 -6.43 15.25
CA PHE A 299 14.91 -7.41 15.74
C PHE A 299 16.37 -6.99 15.59
N VAL A 300 16.64 -5.80 15.00
CA VAL A 300 18.00 -5.26 14.90
C VAL A 300 18.20 -4.18 15.97
N TYR A 301 18.76 -4.56 17.10
CA TYR A 301 18.95 -3.71 18.30
C TYR A 301 17.70 -3.01 18.80
N GLY A 302 16.52 -3.50 18.41
CA GLY A 302 15.22 -2.92 18.75
C GLY A 302 14.53 -3.58 19.96
N ARG A 303 15.12 -4.60 20.59
CA ARG A 303 14.55 -5.37 21.70
C ARG A 303 13.20 -6.03 21.40
N GLY A 304 12.81 -6.15 20.12
CA GLY A 304 11.54 -6.76 19.71
C GLY A 304 11.39 -8.22 20.17
N GLY A 305 12.49 -8.94 20.35
CA GLY A 305 12.46 -10.30 20.91
C GLY A 305 11.88 -10.35 22.31
N GLU A 306 12.23 -9.39 23.17
CA GLU A 306 11.68 -9.28 24.54
C GLU A 306 10.19 -9.00 24.52
N GLU A 307 9.72 -8.09 23.65
CA GLU A 307 8.31 -7.75 23.45
C GLU A 307 7.50 -8.96 22.97
N VAL A 308 8.04 -9.73 22.00
CA VAL A 308 7.42 -10.98 21.51
C VAL A 308 7.29 -12.02 22.61
N LEU A 309 8.37 -12.23 23.39
CA LEU A 309 8.36 -13.20 24.49
C LEU A 309 7.34 -12.83 25.57
N ALA A 310 7.24 -11.54 25.93
CA ALA A 310 6.25 -11.06 26.89
C ALA A 310 4.82 -11.29 26.42
N CYS A 311 4.51 -10.99 25.13
CA CYS A 311 3.19 -11.23 24.56
C CYS A 311 2.85 -12.74 24.57
N ARG A 312 3.78 -13.58 24.15
CA ARG A 312 3.59 -15.03 24.13
C ARG A 312 3.37 -15.62 25.53
N ALA A 313 4.15 -15.15 26.51
CA ALA A 313 4.00 -15.57 27.91
C ALA A 313 2.62 -15.22 28.50
N ALA A 314 2.02 -14.12 28.00
CA ALA A 314 0.67 -13.70 28.36
C ALA A 314 -0.44 -14.31 27.50
N GLY A 315 -0.13 -15.23 26.58
CA GLY A 315 -1.10 -15.84 25.67
C GLY A 315 -1.63 -14.90 24.59
N VAL A 316 -1.00 -13.75 24.38
CA VAL A 316 -1.39 -12.77 23.37
C VAL A 316 -0.82 -13.12 22.01
N PRO A 317 -1.66 -13.22 20.95
CA PRO A 317 -1.19 -13.41 19.58
C PRO A 317 -0.26 -12.24 19.18
N VAL A 318 0.92 -12.56 18.63
CA VAL A 318 1.90 -11.56 18.21
C VAL A 318 2.48 -11.88 16.86
N ASP A 319 2.46 -10.88 15.98
CA ASP A 319 3.04 -10.91 14.64
C ASP A 319 4.20 -9.91 14.54
N VAL A 320 5.14 -10.17 13.63
CA VAL A 320 6.26 -9.25 13.37
C VAL A 320 6.27 -8.89 11.89
N VAL A 321 6.29 -7.60 11.63
CA VAL A 321 6.46 -7.03 10.30
C VAL A 321 7.85 -6.42 10.22
N PRO A 322 8.78 -7.00 9.42
CA PRO A 322 10.11 -6.44 9.24
C PRO A 322 10.09 -5.01 8.74
N GLY A 323 11.09 -4.24 9.13
CA GLY A 323 11.35 -2.90 8.61
C GLY A 323 12.71 -2.80 7.93
N VAL A 324 12.91 -1.74 7.15
CA VAL A 324 14.22 -1.46 6.56
C VAL A 324 15.16 -0.97 7.65
N SER A 325 16.16 -1.80 8.01
CA SER A 325 17.12 -1.43 9.06
C SER A 325 17.91 -0.18 8.69
N SER A 326 18.06 0.74 9.66
CA SER A 326 18.90 1.93 9.50
C SER A 326 20.36 1.58 9.19
N ALA A 327 20.84 0.42 9.65
CA ALA A 327 22.19 -0.07 9.36
C ALA A 327 22.46 -0.27 7.85
N LEU A 328 21.41 -0.56 7.07
CA LEU A 328 21.49 -0.79 5.63
C LEU A 328 21.06 0.44 4.83
N SER A 329 19.93 1.04 5.21
CA SER A 329 19.29 2.12 4.45
C SER A 329 20.01 3.45 4.57
N VAL A 330 20.48 3.82 5.76
CA VAL A 330 21.11 5.13 5.96
C VAL A 330 22.44 5.25 5.21
N PRO A 331 23.35 4.25 5.21
CA PRO A 331 24.51 4.28 4.33
C PRO A 331 24.14 4.36 2.86
N ALA A 332 23.15 3.58 2.40
CA ALA A 332 22.70 3.60 1.01
C ALA A 332 22.20 4.99 0.59
N LEU A 333 21.40 5.64 1.43
CA LEU A 333 20.89 7.00 1.20
C LEU A 333 22.00 8.08 1.24
N ALA A 334 23.12 7.77 1.90
CA ALA A 334 24.32 8.60 1.93
C ALA A 334 25.32 8.29 0.79
N GLY A 335 24.94 7.42 -0.16
CA GLY A 335 25.80 6.98 -1.27
C GLY A 335 26.99 6.11 -0.83
N ILE A 336 26.85 5.40 0.30
CA ILE A 336 27.88 4.51 0.86
C ILE A 336 27.44 3.05 0.68
N PRO A 337 28.01 2.30 -0.28
CA PRO A 337 27.72 0.88 -0.43
C PRO A 337 28.41 0.09 0.68
N LEU A 338 27.68 -0.75 1.43
CA LEU A 338 28.32 -1.56 2.49
C LEU A 338 29.22 -2.67 1.95
N THR A 339 28.96 -3.10 0.72
CA THR A 339 29.82 -4.04 -0.03
C THR A 339 30.08 -3.48 -1.42
N HIS A 340 31.29 -3.71 -1.94
CA HIS A 340 31.66 -3.28 -3.29
C HIS A 340 32.65 -4.27 -3.91
N ARG A 341 32.35 -4.72 -5.13
CA ARG A 341 33.23 -5.65 -5.86
C ARG A 341 34.63 -5.06 -6.00
N GLY A 342 35.66 -5.85 -5.65
CA GLY A 342 37.04 -5.43 -5.69
C GLY A 342 37.50 -4.52 -4.54
N THR A 343 36.61 -4.25 -3.55
CA THR A 343 36.96 -3.48 -2.36
C THR A 343 36.69 -4.30 -1.10
N VAL A 344 35.43 -4.66 -0.85
CA VAL A 344 35.02 -5.38 0.36
C VAL A 344 33.78 -6.22 0.07
N ALA A 345 33.79 -7.48 0.51
CA ALA A 345 32.73 -8.44 0.27
C ALA A 345 31.78 -8.65 1.48
N ALA A 346 32.20 -8.20 2.66
CA ALA A 346 31.47 -8.39 3.91
C ALA A 346 31.23 -7.07 4.64
N PHE A 347 30.24 -7.06 5.52
CA PHE A 347 30.04 -5.97 6.47
C PHE A 347 29.60 -6.53 7.83
N HIS A 348 29.97 -5.83 8.90
CA HIS A 348 29.53 -6.11 10.27
C HIS A 348 28.66 -4.98 10.79
N VAL A 349 27.59 -5.32 11.49
CA VAL A 349 26.74 -4.35 12.18
C VAL A 349 26.87 -4.59 13.66
N VAL A 350 27.28 -3.56 14.43
CA VAL A 350 27.48 -3.64 15.87
C VAL A 350 26.74 -2.52 16.60
N SER A 351 26.45 -2.77 17.89
CA SER A 351 26.04 -1.72 18.83
C SER A 351 27.28 -1.03 19.41
N GLY A 352 27.30 0.29 19.37
CA GLY A 352 28.38 1.06 19.97
C GLY A 352 28.38 1.09 21.50
N HIS A 353 27.31 0.63 22.16
CA HIS A 353 27.22 0.65 23.63
C HIS A 353 28.27 -0.24 24.29
N ASP A 354 28.51 -1.42 23.73
CA ASP A 354 29.39 -2.43 24.33
C ASP A 354 30.83 -2.35 23.80
N GLY A 355 31.10 -1.46 22.83
CA GLY A 355 32.37 -1.37 22.13
C GLY A 355 32.45 -2.37 20.97
N LEU A 356 33.65 -2.56 20.42
CA LEU A 356 33.88 -3.45 19.28
C LEU A 356 34.31 -4.84 19.77
N ASP A 357 33.71 -5.88 19.21
CA ASP A 357 34.14 -7.26 19.42
C ASP A 357 35.37 -7.61 18.57
N ALA A 358 35.97 -8.77 18.83
CA ALA A 358 37.20 -9.23 18.13
C ALA A 358 37.00 -9.35 16.61
N ALA A 359 35.82 -9.75 16.16
CA ALA A 359 35.51 -9.90 14.75
C ALA A 359 35.43 -8.56 14.03
N ALA A 360 34.77 -7.57 14.66
CA ALA A 360 34.69 -6.20 14.15
C ALA A 360 36.09 -5.55 14.08
N LEU A 361 36.91 -5.71 15.14
CA LEU A 361 38.27 -5.20 15.17
C LEU A 361 39.15 -5.83 14.07
N ALA A 362 39.11 -7.14 13.90
CA ALA A 362 39.83 -7.83 12.85
C ALA A 362 39.39 -7.37 11.44
N GLY A 363 38.07 -7.28 11.23
CA GLY A 363 37.52 -6.83 9.95
C GLY A 363 37.95 -5.41 9.55
N VAL A 364 38.03 -4.48 10.53
CA VAL A 364 38.51 -3.11 10.31
C VAL A 364 40.00 -3.04 10.09
N ARG A 365 40.79 -3.73 10.93
CA ARG A 365 42.25 -3.80 10.83
C ARG A 365 42.70 -4.35 9.46
N ASP A 366 42.13 -5.49 9.07
CA ASP A 366 42.53 -6.23 7.86
C ASP A 366 41.76 -5.73 6.62
N ARG A 367 40.89 -4.74 6.75
CA ARG A 367 40.04 -4.17 5.69
C ARG A 367 39.17 -5.22 4.97
N THR A 368 38.81 -6.30 5.64
CA THR A 368 38.04 -7.41 5.09
C THR A 368 36.53 -7.22 5.18
N ALA A 369 36.09 -6.30 6.05
CA ALA A 369 34.67 -5.98 6.22
C ALA A 369 34.46 -4.48 6.47
N THR A 370 33.34 -3.94 5.95
CA THR A 370 32.83 -2.63 6.36
C THR A 370 32.21 -2.75 7.74
N LEU A 371 32.55 -1.85 8.65
CA LEU A 371 31.93 -1.80 9.97
C LEU A 371 30.83 -0.72 10.00
N VAL A 372 29.63 -1.09 10.44
CA VAL A 372 28.50 -0.19 10.70
C VAL A 372 28.20 -0.18 12.18
N VAL A 373 28.33 0.98 12.82
CA VAL A 373 28.09 1.12 14.26
C VAL A 373 26.81 1.92 14.49
N LEU A 374 25.82 1.27 15.07
CA LEU A 374 24.61 1.90 15.58
C LEU A 374 24.83 2.36 17.03
N MET A 375 24.16 3.46 17.44
CA MET A 375 24.26 4.00 18.82
C MET A 375 25.70 4.29 19.28
N GLY A 376 26.60 4.61 18.33
CA GLY A 376 28.03 4.76 18.60
C GLY A 376 28.52 6.19 18.84
N VAL A 377 27.69 7.24 18.64
CA VAL A 377 28.15 8.63 18.67
C VAL A 377 28.76 9.02 20.03
N SER A 378 28.12 8.67 21.12
CA SER A 378 28.64 8.93 22.49
C SER A 378 29.89 8.11 22.84
N GLN A 379 30.16 7.07 22.11
CA GLN A 379 31.29 6.14 22.25
C GLN A 379 32.34 6.29 21.15
N LEU A 380 32.21 7.31 20.28
CA LEU A 380 33.06 7.46 19.09
C LEU A 380 34.56 7.43 19.45
N ALA A 381 34.96 8.18 20.48
CA ALA A 381 36.36 8.22 20.95
C ALA A 381 36.86 6.85 21.40
N ARG A 382 36.04 6.09 22.16
CA ARG A 382 36.39 4.75 22.64
C ARG A 382 36.49 3.76 21.45
N ILE A 383 35.51 3.79 20.54
CA ILE A 383 35.47 2.91 19.36
C ILE A 383 36.70 3.17 18.48
N THR A 384 37.05 4.44 18.25
CA THR A 384 38.22 4.84 17.47
C THR A 384 39.50 4.34 18.13
N ALA A 385 39.68 4.54 19.44
CA ALA A 385 40.85 4.06 20.17
C ALA A 385 40.98 2.54 20.08
N GLN A 386 39.90 1.78 20.32
CA GLN A 386 39.90 0.31 20.20
C GLN A 386 40.35 -0.15 18.80
N ALA A 387 39.88 0.51 17.73
CA ALA A 387 40.28 0.16 16.37
C ALA A 387 41.76 0.46 16.11
N LEU A 388 42.25 1.62 16.54
CA LEU A 388 43.68 2.00 16.41
C LEU A 388 44.59 1.10 17.23
N ASP A 389 44.24 0.78 18.47
CA ASP A 389 44.98 -0.11 19.37
C ASP A 389 45.02 -1.55 18.80
N ALA A 390 44.01 -1.97 18.06
CA ALA A 390 43.99 -3.25 17.35
C ALA A 390 44.83 -3.23 16.06
N GLY A 391 45.43 -2.09 15.68
CA GLY A 391 46.29 -1.95 14.52
C GLY A 391 45.57 -1.52 13.24
N ALA A 392 44.38 -0.94 13.32
CA ALA A 392 43.73 -0.36 12.16
C ALA A 392 44.48 0.88 11.64
N ASP A 393 44.52 1.05 10.32
CA ASP A 393 45.18 2.18 9.67
C ASP A 393 44.48 3.51 10.09
N PRO A 394 45.22 4.48 10.65
CA PRO A 394 44.68 5.79 10.96
C PRO A 394 44.08 6.55 9.75
N ALA A 395 44.55 6.23 8.54
CA ALA A 395 44.01 6.79 7.29
C ALA A 395 42.72 6.13 6.81
N LEU A 396 42.25 5.05 7.46
CA LEU A 396 41.03 4.34 7.07
C LEU A 396 39.81 5.29 7.04
N PRO A 397 39.07 5.38 5.94
CA PRO A 397 37.91 6.28 5.83
C PRO A 397 36.80 5.94 6.81
N VAL A 398 36.24 6.99 7.42
CA VAL A 398 35.06 6.92 8.29
C VAL A 398 34.03 7.93 7.79
N ALA A 399 32.75 7.52 7.77
CA ALA A 399 31.62 8.40 7.55
C ALA A 399 30.65 8.33 8.74
N ILE A 400 30.20 9.48 9.19
CA ILE A 400 29.12 9.59 10.20
C ILE A 400 27.91 10.20 9.49
N VAL A 401 26.78 9.48 9.52
CA VAL A 401 25.54 9.92 8.90
C VAL A 401 24.53 10.24 9.97
N GLU A 402 24.21 11.52 10.10
CA GLU A 402 23.23 12.05 11.07
C GLU A 402 21.86 12.19 10.42
N ASN A 403 20.78 11.98 11.18
CA ASN A 403 19.39 12.16 10.76
C ASN A 403 19.08 11.48 9.42
N GLY A 404 19.64 10.29 9.17
CA GLY A 404 19.50 9.57 7.93
C GLY A 404 18.05 9.41 7.49
N SER A 405 17.79 9.48 6.19
CA SER A 405 16.47 9.44 5.55
C SER A 405 15.53 10.63 5.83
N THR A 406 16.03 11.70 6.43
CA THR A 406 15.25 12.90 6.69
C THR A 406 15.83 14.10 5.90
N PRO A 407 15.07 15.18 5.72
CA PRO A 407 15.62 16.43 5.10
C PRO A 407 16.80 17.02 5.86
N ARG A 408 17.03 16.60 7.11
CA ARG A 408 18.16 17.04 7.95
C ARG A 408 19.36 16.10 7.87
N GLN A 409 19.38 15.14 6.94
CA GLN A 409 20.51 14.24 6.78
C GLN A 409 21.80 15.01 6.53
N ARG A 410 22.83 14.71 7.32
CA ARG A 410 24.18 15.26 7.19
C ARG A 410 25.21 14.17 7.21
N VAL A 411 26.20 14.26 6.34
CA VAL A 411 27.32 13.29 6.29
C VAL A 411 28.63 13.98 6.62
N THR A 412 29.29 13.51 7.68
CA THR A 412 30.62 13.94 8.08
C THR A 412 31.61 12.84 7.74
N ARG A 413 32.70 13.16 7.02
CA ARG A 413 33.76 12.20 6.66
C ARG A 413 35.10 12.67 7.21
N ALA A 414 35.91 11.72 7.67
CA ALA A 414 37.28 11.93 8.09
C ALA A 414 38.06 10.62 8.10
N PRO A 415 39.41 10.64 8.09
CA PRO A 415 40.22 9.47 8.44
C PRO A 415 39.94 8.99 9.88
N LEU A 416 40.13 7.72 10.15
CA LEU A 416 39.91 7.12 11.48
C LEU A 416 40.65 7.86 12.58
N GLY A 417 41.92 8.25 12.33
CA GLY A 417 42.74 8.98 13.31
C GLY A 417 42.26 10.41 13.61
N GLU A 418 41.41 10.99 12.74
CA GLU A 418 40.95 12.38 12.86
C GLU A 418 39.44 12.50 13.14
N VAL A 419 38.70 11.41 13.06
CA VAL A 419 37.22 11.41 13.08
C VAL A 419 36.64 11.97 14.37
N VAL A 420 37.30 11.74 15.50
CA VAL A 420 36.83 12.23 16.82
C VAL A 420 36.88 13.76 16.87
N GLU A 421 38.04 14.32 16.48
CA GLU A 421 38.22 15.78 16.43
C GLU A 421 37.27 16.41 15.41
N ARG A 422 37.18 15.83 14.22
CA ARG A 422 36.28 16.30 13.18
C ARG A 422 34.80 16.27 13.60
N ALA A 423 34.38 15.22 14.27
CA ALA A 423 33.02 15.10 14.80
C ALA A 423 32.71 16.17 15.86
N ALA A 424 33.68 16.45 16.73
CA ALA A 424 33.55 17.51 17.72
C ALA A 424 33.47 18.92 17.07
N GLN A 425 34.36 19.21 16.11
CA GLN A 425 34.38 20.48 15.36
C GLN A 425 33.04 20.82 14.69
N VAL A 426 32.42 19.82 14.04
CA VAL A 426 31.14 20.01 13.31
C VAL A 426 29.91 19.78 14.19
N GLY A 427 30.10 19.39 15.45
CA GLY A 427 29.03 19.16 16.40
C GLY A 427 28.12 17.99 16.04
N VAL A 428 28.68 16.82 15.74
CA VAL A 428 27.92 15.59 15.46
C VAL A 428 27.01 15.22 16.62
N ARG A 429 25.74 14.89 16.31
CA ARG A 429 24.73 14.51 17.32
C ARG A 429 23.92 13.30 16.90
N ALA A 430 23.40 12.59 17.90
CA ALA A 430 22.41 11.54 17.68
C ALA A 430 21.05 12.13 17.23
N PRO A 431 20.26 11.42 16.41
CA PRO A 431 20.53 10.08 15.91
C PRO A 431 21.53 10.08 14.74
N ALA A 432 22.52 9.22 14.84
CA ALA A 432 23.51 9.04 13.77
C ALA A 432 24.09 7.61 13.82
N LEU A 433 24.59 7.17 12.66
CA LEU A 433 25.37 5.93 12.56
C LEU A 433 26.76 6.21 11.99
N ILE A 434 27.69 5.31 12.27
CA ILE A 434 29.10 5.41 11.84
C ILE A 434 29.38 4.27 10.88
N VAL A 435 30.02 4.56 9.74
CA VAL A 435 30.50 3.58 8.78
C VAL A 435 32.00 3.69 8.68
N VAL A 436 32.72 2.60 8.97
CA VAL A 436 34.19 2.52 8.92
C VAL A 436 34.60 1.56 7.81
N GLY A 437 35.46 2.00 6.91
CA GLY A 437 35.98 1.20 5.83
C GLY A 437 36.16 1.96 4.52
N ASP A 438 36.87 1.37 3.56
CA ASP A 438 37.22 1.98 2.27
C ASP A 438 36.02 2.50 1.46
N VAL A 439 34.84 1.91 1.66
CA VAL A 439 33.58 2.32 1.01
C VAL A 439 33.09 3.70 1.51
N SER A 440 33.57 4.16 2.66
CA SER A 440 33.20 5.44 3.26
C SER A 440 33.92 6.65 2.63
N ALA A 441 34.92 6.39 1.77
CA ALA A 441 35.63 7.44 1.07
C ALA A 441 34.71 8.30 0.20
N ALA A 442 34.98 9.59 0.12
CA ALA A 442 34.21 10.51 -0.72
C ALA A 442 34.38 10.16 -2.22
N GLY A 443 33.33 10.33 -3.01
CA GLY A 443 33.35 10.16 -4.46
C GLY A 443 33.39 8.73 -4.98
N ARG A 444 33.23 7.71 -4.13
CA ARG A 444 33.22 6.30 -4.55
C ARG A 444 32.11 5.94 -5.53
N LEU A 445 30.93 6.49 -5.35
CA LEU A 445 29.77 6.35 -6.26
C LEU A 445 29.40 7.65 -6.98
N GLY A 446 30.33 8.62 -7.03
CA GLY A 446 30.05 9.96 -7.54
C GLY A 446 29.58 10.92 -6.42
N PRO A 447 29.21 12.16 -6.76
CA PRO A 447 28.61 13.07 -5.79
C PRO A 447 27.34 12.37 -5.27
N GLY A 448 27.28 12.18 -3.96
CA GLY A 448 26.07 11.67 -3.30
C GLY A 448 24.86 12.53 -3.74
N PRO A 449 23.61 12.01 -3.59
CA PRO A 449 22.44 12.76 -3.99
C PRO A 449 22.54 14.17 -3.43
N ALA A 450 22.42 15.17 -4.31
CA ALA A 450 22.39 16.56 -3.90
C ALA A 450 21.34 16.68 -2.80
N THR A 451 21.72 17.24 -1.67
CA THR A 451 20.78 17.62 -0.62
C THR A 451 19.67 18.37 -1.32
N VAL A 452 18.48 17.78 -1.41
CA VAL A 452 17.30 18.50 -1.91
C VAL A 452 17.09 19.63 -0.91
N ALA A 453 17.31 20.86 -1.42
CA ALA A 453 17.14 22.08 -0.67
C ALA A 453 15.65 22.32 -0.36
#